data_8f7ab70a43af705060dbce48ce54ab68
#
_entry.id   8f7ab70a43af705060dbce48ce54ab68
#
_cell.length_a   1.000
_cell.length_b   1.000
_cell.length_c   1.000
_cell.angle_alpha   90.00
_cell.angle_beta   90.00
_cell.angle_gamma   90.00
#
_symmetry.space_group_name_H-M   'P 1'
#
loop_
_entity.id
_entity.type
_entity.pdbx_description
1 polymer ?
#
loop_
_entity_poly.entity_id
_entity_poly.type
_entity_poly.pdbx_seq_one_letter_code
_entity_poly.pdbx_strand_id
1 'polypeptide(L)'
;QYESRVQFGLAGGKNAVAGWSVKKAAIINYMSAHDNHTLWDKLTLSNGNNSVDERLAMNRVGAAILMLSQGTPFMQAGEEMLRTKNGDENSYKSSDDVNNINWEALTPDSNEYKMMNYYKGLIELRKSSFVLTSQGQTSVSFNRLSSGGMTALFNSYKGESVLALINPTSNADSHTLDGEWKLLSDGTQAGADVIEKVSGTINIPAYTVIILSK
;
A
#
# COMPACT_ATOMS: atom_id res chain seq x y z
N GLN A 1 8.64 -16.07 -4.68
CA GLN A 1 9.24 -15.90 -3.35
C GLN A 1 8.80 -14.60 -2.65
N TYR A 2 8.60 -13.48 -3.35
CA TYR A 2 8.16 -12.22 -2.74
C TYR A 2 6.65 -12.17 -2.51
N GLU A 3 5.85 -12.76 -3.40
CA GLU A 3 4.39 -12.81 -3.29
C GLU A 3 3.94 -13.40 -1.95
N SER A 4 4.48 -14.53 -1.53
CA SER A 4 4.13 -15.16 -0.25
C SER A 4 4.48 -14.30 0.97
N ARG A 5 5.51 -13.46 0.88
CA ARG A 5 5.88 -12.52 1.95
C ARG A 5 4.89 -11.36 2.04
N VAL A 6 4.42 -10.85 0.90
CA VAL A 6 3.37 -9.82 0.87
C VAL A 6 2.06 -10.38 1.41
N GLN A 7 1.66 -11.58 0.98
CA GLN A 7 0.48 -12.27 1.53
C GLN A 7 0.59 -12.47 3.04
N PHE A 8 1.79 -12.84 3.52
CA PHE A 8 2.05 -12.98 4.96
C PHE A 8 1.84 -11.65 5.71
N GLY A 9 2.35 -10.54 5.20
CA GLY A 9 2.14 -9.21 5.77
C GLY A 9 0.67 -8.80 5.77
N LEU A 10 0.00 -8.91 4.61
CA LEU A 10 -1.43 -8.61 4.46
C LEU A 10 -2.28 -9.42 5.44
N ALA A 11 -1.96 -10.69 5.65
CA ALA A 11 -2.67 -11.57 6.59
C ALA A 11 -2.30 -11.35 8.07
N GLY A 12 -1.45 -10.36 8.39
CA GLY A 12 -1.02 -10.06 9.76
C GLY A 12 -0.14 -11.15 10.37
N GLY A 13 0.82 -11.64 9.57
CA GLY A 13 1.81 -12.61 10.03
C GLY A 13 1.26 -14.03 10.27
N LYS A 14 0.07 -14.33 9.79
CA LYS A 14 -0.54 -15.66 9.89
C LYS A 14 -0.44 -16.41 8.56
N ASN A 15 0.57 -17.22 8.41
CA ASN A 15 0.56 -18.34 7.46
C ASN A 15 1.48 -19.46 7.96
N ALA A 16 1.38 -20.63 7.34
CA ALA A 16 2.13 -21.82 7.72
C ALA A 16 3.65 -21.73 7.54
N VAL A 17 4.14 -20.66 6.88
CA VAL A 17 5.54 -20.58 6.46
C VAL A 17 6.45 -19.95 7.52
N ALA A 18 5.93 -19.11 8.41
CA ALA A 18 6.77 -18.35 9.35
C ALA A 18 6.58 -18.71 10.84
N GLY A 19 5.51 -19.39 11.19
CA GLY A 19 5.32 -20.11 12.48
C GLY A 19 5.42 -19.34 13.80
N TRP A 20 5.67 -18.02 13.79
CA TRP A 20 6.03 -17.29 15.02
C TRP A 20 5.06 -16.18 15.44
N SER A 21 4.01 -15.91 14.67
CA SER A 21 3.08 -14.83 15.03
C SER A 21 2.04 -15.27 16.04
N VAL A 22 2.01 -14.61 17.16
CA VAL A 22 1.11 -14.92 18.29
C VAL A 22 -0.21 -14.15 18.18
N LYS A 23 -0.18 -12.88 17.87
CA LYS A 23 -1.37 -12.00 17.70
C LYS A 23 -1.14 -11.02 16.57
N LYS A 24 -2.13 -10.83 15.69
CA LYS A 24 -2.02 -9.87 14.58
C LYS A 24 -1.75 -8.43 15.08
N ALA A 25 -2.31 -8.02 16.21
CA ALA A 25 -2.06 -6.72 16.81
C ALA A 25 -0.59 -6.49 17.24
N ALA A 26 0.20 -7.55 17.41
CA ALA A 26 1.62 -7.47 17.74
C ALA A 26 2.53 -7.35 16.51
N ILE A 27 1.98 -7.50 15.30
CA ILE A 27 2.72 -7.36 14.05
C ILE A 27 2.82 -5.88 13.69
N ILE A 28 4.05 -5.43 13.44
CA ILE A 28 4.33 -4.10 12.90
C ILE A 28 4.76 -4.28 11.45
N ASN A 29 3.98 -3.69 10.53
CA ASN A 29 4.29 -3.66 9.10
C ASN A 29 4.89 -2.30 8.76
N TYR A 30 5.97 -2.28 7.99
CA TYR A 30 6.60 -1.05 7.53
C TYR A 30 7.35 -1.28 6.21
N MET A 31 7.60 -0.22 5.48
CA MET A 31 8.37 -0.24 4.23
C MET A 31 9.74 0.38 4.41
N SER A 32 9.84 1.41 5.23
CA SER A 32 11.09 2.07 5.58
C SER A 32 11.13 2.46 7.06
N ALA A 33 12.33 2.63 7.58
CA ALA A 33 12.60 3.09 8.94
C ALA A 33 13.78 4.06 8.93
N HIS A 34 14.28 4.49 10.10
CA HIS A 34 15.39 5.43 10.18
C HIS A 34 16.72 4.87 9.65
N ASP A 35 16.91 3.54 9.71
CA ASP A 35 18.03 2.84 9.11
C ASP A 35 17.74 2.47 7.65
N ASN A 36 18.76 2.33 6.84
CA ASN A 36 18.71 2.05 5.41
C ASN A 36 18.08 3.19 4.59
N HIS A 37 17.86 2.94 3.30
CA HIS A 37 17.25 3.90 2.40
C HIS A 37 15.82 4.22 2.78
N THR A 38 15.39 5.48 2.51
CA THR A 38 13.96 5.79 2.47
C THR A 38 13.27 4.96 1.38
N LEU A 39 11.95 4.83 1.43
CA LEU A 39 11.21 4.12 0.39
C LEU A 39 11.47 4.74 -1.01
N TRP A 40 11.47 6.08 -1.10
CA TRP A 40 11.70 6.78 -2.37
C TRP A 40 13.11 6.56 -2.91
N ASP A 41 14.12 6.66 -2.06
CA ASP A 41 15.51 6.36 -2.45
C ASP A 41 15.67 4.92 -2.90
N LYS A 42 15.07 3.97 -2.19
CA LYS A 42 15.10 2.55 -2.55
C LYS A 42 14.46 2.29 -3.91
N LEU A 43 13.31 2.89 -4.19
CA LEU A 43 12.66 2.80 -5.49
C LEU A 43 13.51 3.41 -6.60
N THR A 44 14.12 4.56 -6.34
CA THR A 44 14.99 5.24 -7.31
C THR A 44 16.23 4.41 -7.64
N LEU A 45 16.87 3.82 -6.63
CA LEU A 45 18.07 2.99 -6.82
C LEU A 45 17.76 1.65 -7.49
N SER A 46 16.64 1.01 -7.11
CA SER A 46 16.28 -0.32 -7.61
C SER A 46 15.59 -0.29 -8.97
N ASN A 47 14.95 0.82 -9.33
CA ASN A 47 14.14 0.99 -10.54
C ASN A 47 14.58 2.23 -11.33
N GLY A 48 15.87 2.49 -11.41
CA GLY A 48 16.42 3.68 -12.08
C GLY A 48 16.09 3.79 -13.56
N ASN A 49 15.78 2.68 -14.22
CA ASN A 49 15.37 2.65 -15.64
C ASN A 49 13.88 2.98 -15.85
N ASN A 50 13.08 2.98 -14.79
CA ASN A 50 11.68 3.35 -14.85
C ASN A 50 11.52 4.87 -14.81
N SER A 51 10.44 5.38 -15.41
CA SER A 51 10.08 6.79 -15.32
C SER A 51 9.78 7.21 -13.88
N VAL A 52 9.77 8.51 -13.63
CA VAL A 52 9.35 9.07 -12.32
C VAL A 52 7.92 8.66 -12.02
N ASP A 53 7.02 8.73 -13.01
CA ASP A 53 5.61 8.37 -12.84
C ASP A 53 5.42 6.90 -12.47
N GLU A 54 6.19 5.98 -13.06
CA GLU A 54 6.17 4.57 -12.70
C GLU A 54 6.67 4.35 -11.27
N ARG A 55 7.74 5.03 -10.84
CA ARG A 55 8.22 4.94 -9.47
C ARG A 55 7.22 5.54 -8.46
N LEU A 56 6.52 6.62 -8.83
CA LEU A 56 5.41 7.16 -8.04
C LEU A 56 4.26 6.15 -7.90
N ALA A 57 3.92 5.47 -9.01
CA ALA A 57 2.92 4.41 -8.98
C ALA A 57 3.35 3.23 -8.09
N MET A 58 4.61 2.79 -8.17
CA MET A 58 5.17 1.75 -7.29
C MET A 58 5.14 2.17 -5.81
N ASN A 59 5.40 3.46 -5.51
CA ASN A 59 5.29 3.99 -4.14
C ASN A 59 3.85 3.87 -3.64
N ARG A 60 2.86 4.26 -4.44
CA ARG A 60 1.44 4.12 -4.10
C ARG A 60 1.03 2.66 -3.88
N VAL A 61 1.56 1.71 -4.67
CA VAL A 61 1.35 0.28 -4.42
C VAL A 61 1.86 -0.13 -3.04
N GLY A 62 3.06 0.29 -2.69
CA GLY A 62 3.63 0.04 -1.36
C GLY A 62 2.76 0.61 -0.24
N ALA A 63 2.38 1.89 -0.35
CA ALA A 63 1.51 2.58 0.60
C ALA A 63 0.17 1.85 0.80
N ALA A 64 -0.49 1.43 -0.29
CA ALA A 64 -1.74 0.69 -0.22
C ALA A 64 -1.57 -0.67 0.46
N ILE A 65 -0.53 -1.43 0.13
CA ILE A 65 -0.22 -2.72 0.78
C ILE A 65 0.01 -2.52 2.28
N LEU A 66 0.77 -1.49 2.67
CA LEU A 66 1.01 -1.17 4.08
C LEU A 66 -0.31 -0.90 4.83
N MET A 67 -1.16 -0.05 4.28
CA MET A 67 -2.42 0.34 4.92
C MET A 67 -3.49 -0.76 4.90
N LEU A 68 -3.43 -1.69 3.94
CA LEU A 68 -4.28 -2.88 3.90
C LEU A 68 -3.81 -3.98 4.88
N SER A 69 -2.53 -4.00 5.25
CA SER A 69 -1.96 -5.06 6.07
C SER A 69 -2.60 -5.14 7.46
N GLN A 70 -2.96 -6.35 7.88
CA GLN A 70 -3.42 -6.61 9.24
C GLN A 70 -2.26 -6.41 10.23
N GLY A 71 -2.56 -5.84 11.40
CA GLY A 71 -1.54 -5.43 12.38
C GLY A 71 -1.39 -3.92 12.45
N THR A 72 -0.27 -3.45 12.96
CA THR A 72 0.02 -2.02 13.13
C THR A 72 0.87 -1.52 11.96
N PRO A 73 0.37 -0.62 11.10
CA PRO A 73 1.21 0.04 10.10
C PRO A 73 2.14 1.04 10.80
N PHE A 74 3.39 1.05 10.40
CA PHE A 74 4.40 2.01 10.80
C PHE A 74 4.95 2.71 9.58
N MET A 75 5.14 4.02 9.65
CA MET A 75 5.71 4.85 8.59
C MET A 75 6.86 5.67 9.15
N GLN A 76 7.94 5.78 8.40
CA GLN A 76 8.98 6.76 8.66
C GLN A 76 8.44 8.16 8.34
N ALA A 77 8.70 9.15 9.20
CA ALA A 77 8.28 10.53 8.95
C ALA A 77 8.85 11.04 7.60
N GLY A 78 7.96 11.57 6.76
CA GLY A 78 8.26 12.04 5.41
C GLY A 78 8.10 10.98 4.30
N GLU A 79 7.83 9.71 4.64
CA GLU A 79 7.56 8.67 3.64
C GLU A 79 6.36 9.04 2.77
N GLU A 80 5.34 9.65 3.38
CA GLU A 80 4.13 10.14 2.72
C GLU A 80 4.36 11.30 1.75
N MET A 81 5.53 11.93 1.79
CA MET A 81 5.91 13.05 0.93
C MET A 81 7.21 12.79 0.16
N LEU A 82 7.47 11.55 -0.17
CA LEU A 82 8.62 11.13 -0.99
C LEU A 82 9.98 11.54 -0.41
N ARG A 83 10.12 11.57 0.90
CA ARG A 83 11.37 11.96 1.55
C ARG A 83 12.55 11.21 0.96
N THR A 84 13.58 11.96 0.57
CA THR A 84 14.89 11.44 0.17
C THR A 84 15.94 11.79 1.22
N LYS A 85 16.93 10.94 1.34
CA LYS A 85 18.21 11.19 2.01
C LYS A 85 19.35 11.19 0.99
N ASN A 86 19.03 11.53 -0.27
CA ASN A 86 19.97 11.51 -1.39
C ASN A 86 20.66 10.14 -1.59
N GLY A 87 19.96 9.04 -1.27
CA GLY A 87 20.48 7.69 -1.36
C GLY A 87 21.42 7.27 -0.22
N ASP A 88 21.57 8.09 0.83
CA ASP A 88 22.34 7.74 2.01
C ASP A 88 21.61 6.72 2.88
N GLU A 89 22.11 5.49 2.91
CA GLU A 89 21.54 4.39 3.68
C GLU A 89 21.92 4.42 5.17
N ASN A 90 22.93 5.21 5.53
CA ASN A 90 23.49 5.21 6.89
C ASN A 90 23.67 6.63 7.42
N SER A 91 22.63 7.43 7.31
CA SER A 91 22.62 8.88 7.46
C SER A 91 22.73 9.39 8.91
N TYR A 92 22.94 8.53 9.92
CA TYR A 92 22.89 8.94 11.33
C TYR A 92 23.95 9.98 11.73
N LYS A 93 25.01 10.13 10.94
CA LYS A 93 26.05 11.15 11.11
C LYS A 93 26.07 12.17 9.97
N SER A 94 25.18 12.06 9.01
CA SER A 94 25.09 12.98 7.89
C SER A 94 24.50 14.32 8.35
N SER A 95 24.74 15.37 7.55
CA SER A 95 24.29 16.72 7.85
C SER A 95 22.75 16.84 7.91
N ASP A 96 22.28 17.96 8.45
CA ASP A 96 20.85 18.30 8.49
C ASP A 96 20.28 18.38 7.07
N ASP A 97 21.04 18.79 6.06
CA ASP A 97 20.62 18.81 4.66
C ASP A 97 20.19 17.43 4.14
N VAL A 98 20.79 16.36 4.66
CA VAL A 98 20.41 14.97 4.32
C VAL A 98 19.25 14.48 5.20
N ASN A 99 19.25 14.87 6.48
CA ASN A 99 18.33 14.30 7.46
C ASN A 99 17.06 15.12 7.68
N ASN A 100 16.97 16.35 7.20
CA ASN A 100 15.78 17.16 7.35
C ASN A 100 14.56 16.57 6.61
N ILE A 101 13.39 17.11 6.91
CA ILE A 101 12.16 16.90 6.14
C ILE A 101 11.91 18.19 5.36
N ASN A 102 11.95 18.09 4.03
CA ASN A 102 11.73 19.25 3.16
C ASN A 102 10.24 19.59 3.05
N TRP A 103 9.74 20.36 4.02
CA TRP A 103 8.34 20.81 4.04
C TRP A 103 7.99 21.74 2.87
N GLU A 104 8.97 22.45 2.28
CA GLU A 104 8.76 23.34 1.16
C GLU A 104 8.40 22.60 -0.14
N ALA A 105 8.68 21.29 -0.22
CA ALA A 105 8.27 20.46 -1.35
C ALA A 105 6.75 20.25 -1.42
N LEU A 106 6.01 20.49 -0.33
CA LEU A 106 4.55 20.35 -0.29
C LEU A 106 3.84 21.57 -0.91
N THR A 107 4.06 21.78 -2.19
CA THR A 107 3.33 22.82 -2.96
C THR A 107 2.10 22.20 -3.65
N PRO A 108 1.03 22.96 -3.87
CA PRO A 108 -0.09 22.50 -4.69
C PRO A 108 0.40 21.89 -6.01
N ASP A 109 -0.14 20.74 -6.38
CA ASP A 109 0.21 19.98 -7.60
C ASP A 109 1.59 19.29 -7.63
N SER A 110 2.43 19.46 -6.62
CA SER A 110 3.68 18.69 -6.52
C SER A 110 3.41 17.17 -6.34
N ASN A 111 4.38 16.35 -6.71
CA ASN A 111 4.29 14.91 -6.50
C ASN A 111 4.24 14.54 -5.02
N GLU A 112 4.95 15.30 -4.19
CA GLU A 112 4.98 15.19 -2.73
C GLU A 112 3.59 15.45 -2.14
N TYR A 113 2.93 16.51 -2.57
CA TYR A 113 1.57 16.85 -2.12
C TYR A 113 0.54 15.81 -2.56
N LYS A 114 0.59 15.35 -3.82
CA LYS A 114 -0.28 14.29 -4.34
C LYS A 114 -0.08 12.98 -3.58
N MET A 115 1.17 12.62 -3.29
CA MET A 115 1.48 11.42 -2.53
C MET A 115 0.97 11.52 -1.09
N MET A 116 1.19 12.65 -0.43
CA MET A 116 0.68 12.89 0.92
C MET A 116 -0.85 12.77 0.97
N ASN A 117 -1.57 13.31 0.00
CA ASN A 117 -3.02 13.18 -0.07
C ASN A 117 -3.47 11.72 -0.29
N TYR A 118 -2.71 10.95 -1.08
CA TYR A 118 -2.99 9.52 -1.25
C TYR A 118 -2.82 8.75 0.07
N TYR A 119 -1.72 8.97 0.80
CA TYR A 119 -1.51 8.38 2.13
C TYR A 119 -2.60 8.79 3.12
N LYS A 120 -2.96 10.07 3.15
CA LYS A 120 -4.06 10.58 3.97
C LYS A 120 -5.36 9.81 3.69
N GLY A 121 -5.73 9.68 2.43
CA GLY A 121 -6.92 8.95 2.01
C GLY A 121 -6.88 7.46 2.40
N LEU A 122 -5.74 6.79 2.25
CA LEU A 122 -5.56 5.41 2.70
C LEU A 122 -5.69 5.26 4.22
N ILE A 123 -5.19 6.21 4.99
CA ILE A 123 -5.32 6.23 6.46
C ILE A 123 -6.79 6.41 6.85
N GLU A 124 -7.51 7.32 6.19
CA GLU A 124 -8.94 7.55 6.41
C GLU A 124 -9.75 6.28 6.09
N LEU A 125 -9.49 5.66 4.92
CA LEU A 125 -10.10 4.40 4.52
C LEU A 125 -9.84 3.30 5.56
N ARG A 126 -8.58 3.11 5.98
CA ARG A 126 -8.25 2.12 7.00
C ARG A 126 -8.99 2.38 8.31
N LYS A 127 -9.04 3.61 8.79
CA LYS A 127 -9.69 3.97 10.06
C LYS A 127 -11.21 3.78 10.02
N SER A 128 -11.83 3.97 8.87
CA SER A 128 -13.28 3.77 8.68
C SER A 128 -13.67 2.31 8.51
N SER A 129 -12.75 1.43 8.11
CA SER A 129 -13.03 0.02 7.83
C SER A 129 -12.94 -0.86 9.07
N PHE A 130 -14.02 -1.54 9.41
CA PHE A 130 -14.06 -2.57 10.46
C PHE A 130 -13.18 -3.77 10.09
N VAL A 131 -13.14 -4.13 8.82
CA VAL A 131 -12.35 -5.25 8.30
C VAL A 131 -10.86 -5.01 8.47
N LEU A 132 -10.36 -3.85 8.07
CA LEU A 132 -8.94 -3.54 8.12
C LEU A 132 -8.43 -3.29 9.55
N THR A 133 -9.32 -2.84 10.46
CA THR A 133 -9.00 -2.61 11.87
C THR A 133 -9.39 -3.77 12.79
N SER A 134 -9.83 -4.90 12.25
CA SER A 134 -10.38 -6.03 13.00
C SER A 134 -9.40 -6.73 13.94
N GLN A 135 -8.10 -6.40 13.90
CA GLN A 135 -7.03 -6.98 14.74
C GLN A 135 -7.01 -8.51 14.76
N GLY A 136 -7.32 -9.13 13.63
CA GLY A 136 -7.27 -10.57 13.47
C GLY A 136 -8.60 -11.31 13.48
N GLN A 137 -9.70 -10.60 13.57
CA GLN A 137 -11.05 -11.17 13.45
C GLN A 137 -11.40 -11.53 11.99
N THR A 138 -10.69 -10.94 11.03
CA THR A 138 -10.85 -11.18 9.59
C THR A 138 -9.78 -12.12 9.07
N SER A 139 -10.16 -13.06 8.21
CA SER A 139 -9.24 -13.82 7.37
C SER A 139 -9.07 -13.14 6.02
N VAL A 140 -7.91 -13.37 5.40
CA VAL A 140 -7.63 -12.86 4.05
C VAL A 140 -7.39 -14.03 3.13
N SER A 141 -8.10 -14.07 2.00
CA SER A 141 -7.89 -15.05 0.93
C SER A 141 -7.26 -14.40 -0.29
N PHE A 142 -6.42 -15.14 -0.98
CA PHE A 142 -5.62 -14.64 -2.09
C PHE A 142 -5.85 -15.46 -3.34
N ASN A 143 -5.98 -14.80 -4.50
CA ASN A 143 -5.94 -15.44 -5.80
C ASN A 143 -4.93 -14.69 -6.69
N ARG A 144 -4.25 -15.42 -7.57
CA ARG A 144 -3.28 -14.84 -8.48
C ARG A 144 -3.99 -14.23 -9.69
N LEU A 145 -3.53 -13.07 -10.12
CA LEU A 145 -3.90 -12.44 -11.39
C LEU A 145 -3.00 -12.93 -12.54
N SER A 146 -3.46 -12.78 -13.75
CA SER A 146 -2.73 -13.27 -14.95
C SER A 146 -1.42 -12.53 -15.20
N SER A 147 -1.36 -11.25 -14.85
CA SER A 147 -0.14 -10.43 -14.94
C SER A 147 0.95 -10.82 -13.92
N GLY A 148 0.62 -11.61 -12.90
CA GLY A 148 1.50 -11.91 -11.77
C GLY A 148 1.19 -11.10 -10.51
N GLY A 149 0.16 -10.25 -10.55
CA GLY A 149 -0.43 -9.62 -9.38
C GLY A 149 -1.34 -10.57 -8.60
N MET A 150 -2.09 -10.04 -7.64
CA MET A 150 -3.00 -10.83 -6.81
C MET A 150 -4.26 -10.06 -6.44
N THR A 151 -5.33 -10.80 -6.14
CA THR A 151 -6.44 -10.29 -5.35
C THR A 151 -6.21 -10.63 -3.87
N ALA A 152 -6.60 -9.73 -2.98
CA ALA A 152 -6.66 -9.99 -1.54
C ALA A 152 -8.07 -9.67 -1.05
N LEU A 153 -8.85 -10.70 -0.76
CA LEU A 153 -10.20 -10.56 -0.20
C LEU A 153 -10.11 -10.69 1.32
N PHE A 154 -10.37 -9.59 2.01
CA PHE A 154 -10.59 -9.55 3.45
C PHE A 154 -12.04 -9.94 3.70
N ASN A 155 -12.22 -11.15 4.24
CA ASN A 155 -13.53 -11.75 4.42
C ASN A 155 -14.38 -10.97 5.41
N SER A 156 -15.69 -11.07 5.25
CA SER A 156 -16.66 -10.25 5.95
C SER A 156 -16.48 -10.23 7.47
N TYR A 157 -16.45 -9.02 8.01
CA TYR A 157 -16.49 -8.75 9.43
C TYR A 157 -17.42 -7.56 9.69
N LYS A 158 -18.39 -7.76 10.59
CA LYS A 158 -19.46 -6.77 10.88
C LYS A 158 -20.23 -6.29 9.63
N GLY A 159 -20.39 -7.18 8.67
CA GLY A 159 -21.15 -6.88 7.44
C GLY A 159 -20.37 -6.17 6.35
N GLU A 160 -19.07 -5.92 6.55
CA GLU A 160 -18.17 -5.33 5.56
C GLU A 160 -17.21 -6.37 5.01
N SER A 161 -16.93 -6.30 3.71
CA SER A 161 -15.83 -7.00 3.04
C SER A 161 -14.98 -6.01 2.28
N VAL A 162 -13.66 -6.23 2.20
CA VAL A 162 -12.75 -5.42 1.40
C VAL A 162 -12.03 -6.31 0.40
N LEU A 163 -12.04 -5.92 -0.87
CA LEU A 163 -11.31 -6.56 -1.95
C LEU A 163 -10.23 -5.62 -2.47
N ALA A 164 -8.98 -6.03 -2.39
CA ALA A 164 -7.87 -5.34 -3.00
C ALA A 164 -7.41 -6.09 -4.26
N LEU A 165 -7.31 -5.38 -5.38
CA LEU A 165 -6.74 -5.86 -6.64
C LEU A 165 -5.35 -5.24 -6.76
N ILE A 166 -4.32 -6.05 -6.57
CA ILE A 166 -2.93 -5.62 -6.44
C ILE A 166 -2.16 -6.01 -7.69
N ASN A 167 -1.78 -5.04 -8.49
CA ASN A 167 -0.96 -5.25 -9.68
C ASN A 167 0.39 -4.52 -9.54
N PRO A 168 1.46 -5.21 -9.11
CA PRO A 168 2.80 -4.62 -8.98
C PRO A 168 3.62 -4.72 -10.27
N THR A 169 3.01 -5.09 -11.41
CA THR A 169 3.71 -5.36 -12.68
C THR A 169 3.55 -4.20 -13.66
N SER A 170 4.37 -4.20 -14.70
CA SER A 170 4.30 -3.23 -15.80
C SER A 170 3.18 -3.49 -16.82
N ASN A 171 2.48 -4.62 -16.69
CA ASN A 171 1.38 -4.98 -17.59
C ASN A 171 0.04 -4.75 -16.89
N ALA A 172 -0.94 -4.21 -17.63
CA ALA A 172 -2.31 -4.15 -17.12
C ALA A 172 -2.90 -5.55 -16.98
N ASP A 173 -3.88 -5.68 -16.10
CA ASP A 173 -4.68 -6.90 -15.90
C ASP A 173 -6.16 -6.54 -15.79
N SER A 174 -7.01 -7.52 -15.57
CA SER A 174 -8.43 -7.32 -15.33
C SER A 174 -8.96 -8.31 -14.29
N HIS A 175 -10.06 -7.97 -13.66
CA HIS A 175 -10.75 -8.85 -12.72
C HIS A 175 -12.26 -8.69 -12.86
N THR A 176 -12.99 -9.82 -12.87
CA THR A 176 -14.46 -9.81 -12.92
C THR A 176 -15.01 -9.90 -11.50
N LEU A 177 -15.81 -8.90 -11.14
CA LEU A 177 -16.41 -8.78 -9.81
C LEU A 177 -17.67 -9.67 -9.69
N ASP A 178 -17.93 -10.17 -8.50
CA ASP A 178 -19.11 -10.95 -8.11
C ASP A 178 -20.27 -10.05 -7.69
N GLY A 179 -20.68 -9.13 -8.55
CA GLY A 179 -21.75 -8.16 -8.29
C GLY A 179 -21.25 -6.74 -8.12
N GLU A 180 -22.05 -5.89 -7.47
CA GLU A 180 -21.75 -4.46 -7.27
C GLU A 180 -20.83 -4.27 -6.05
N TRP A 181 -19.78 -3.46 -6.22
CA TRP A 181 -18.82 -3.03 -5.21
C TRP A 181 -18.69 -1.51 -5.18
N LYS A 182 -18.29 -0.96 -4.05
CA LYS A 182 -17.96 0.46 -3.87
C LYS A 182 -16.47 0.65 -4.07
N LEU A 183 -16.08 1.50 -5.02
CA LEU A 183 -14.68 1.87 -5.27
C LEU A 183 -14.23 2.90 -4.21
N LEU A 184 -13.20 2.57 -3.45
CA LEU A 184 -12.60 3.43 -2.41
C LEU A 184 -11.19 3.90 -2.76
N SER A 185 -10.50 3.20 -3.68
CA SER A 185 -9.24 3.66 -4.26
C SER A 185 -9.12 3.14 -5.70
N ASP A 186 -8.75 4.04 -6.61
CA ASP A 186 -8.45 3.74 -8.02
C ASP A 186 -6.93 3.59 -8.28
N GLY A 187 -6.11 3.71 -7.22
CA GLY A 187 -4.65 3.67 -7.29
C GLY A 187 -4.00 5.05 -7.45
N THR A 188 -4.78 6.11 -7.67
CA THR A 188 -4.30 7.50 -7.72
C THR A 188 -4.87 8.34 -6.58
N GLN A 189 -6.08 8.07 -6.18
CA GLN A 189 -6.76 8.62 -5.02
C GLN A 189 -7.30 7.49 -4.14
N ALA A 190 -7.52 7.78 -2.86
CA ALA A 190 -8.10 6.87 -1.89
C ALA A 190 -8.88 7.68 -0.84
N GLY A 191 -9.86 7.03 -0.18
CA GLY A 191 -10.61 7.66 0.89
C GLY A 191 -11.64 6.73 1.52
N ALA A 192 -12.32 7.25 2.55
CA ALA A 192 -13.48 6.59 3.15
C ALA A 192 -14.76 6.79 2.33
N ASP A 193 -14.80 7.85 1.54
CA ASP A 193 -15.92 8.16 0.66
C ASP A 193 -15.89 7.29 -0.60
N VAL A 194 -17.07 6.91 -1.07
CA VAL A 194 -17.23 6.09 -2.27
C VAL A 194 -16.95 6.96 -3.50
N ILE A 195 -15.94 6.59 -4.30
CA ILE A 195 -15.64 7.26 -5.57
C ILE A 195 -16.76 6.98 -6.57
N GLU A 196 -17.09 5.69 -6.74
CA GLU A 196 -18.19 5.22 -7.57
C GLU A 196 -18.60 3.79 -7.20
N LYS A 197 -19.70 3.31 -7.77
CA LYS A 197 -20.10 1.91 -7.70
C LYS A 197 -19.71 1.21 -8.99
N VAL A 198 -19.08 0.05 -8.86
CA VAL A 198 -18.54 -0.72 -9.99
C VAL A 198 -19.06 -2.15 -9.97
N SER A 199 -19.21 -2.75 -11.15
CA SER A 199 -19.59 -4.15 -11.35
C SER A 199 -19.05 -4.69 -12.65
N GLY A 200 -19.13 -6.01 -12.86
CA GLY A 200 -18.59 -6.65 -14.05
C GLY A 200 -17.07 -6.70 -14.06
N THR A 201 -16.47 -6.61 -15.24
CA THR A 201 -15.02 -6.68 -15.39
C THR A 201 -14.41 -5.29 -15.30
N ILE A 202 -13.46 -5.10 -14.39
CA ILE A 202 -12.69 -3.87 -14.23
C ILE A 202 -11.25 -4.06 -14.69
N ASN A 203 -10.69 -3.02 -15.29
CA ASN A 203 -9.28 -2.96 -15.67
C ASN A 203 -8.41 -2.58 -14.47
N ILE A 204 -7.26 -3.23 -14.33
CA ILE A 204 -6.27 -2.97 -13.28
C ILE A 204 -5.00 -2.47 -13.96
N PRO A 205 -4.74 -1.17 -14.01
CA PRO A 205 -3.54 -0.63 -14.65
C PRO A 205 -2.24 -1.19 -14.07
N ALA A 206 -1.14 -1.02 -14.80
CA ALA A 206 0.20 -1.30 -14.30
C ALA A 206 0.47 -0.56 -12.99
N TYR A 207 1.22 -1.16 -12.09
CA TYR A 207 1.63 -0.59 -10.80
C TYR A 207 0.47 0.06 -10.02
N THR A 208 -0.65 -0.65 -9.88
CA THR A 208 -1.88 -0.11 -9.28
C THR A 208 -2.43 -1.05 -8.20
N VAL A 209 -3.02 -0.46 -7.17
CA VAL A 209 -3.89 -1.16 -6.21
C VAL A 209 -5.26 -0.50 -6.25
N ILE A 210 -6.27 -1.27 -6.65
CA ILE A 210 -7.67 -0.89 -6.56
C ILE A 210 -8.24 -1.44 -5.27
N ILE A 211 -8.95 -0.62 -4.49
CA ILE A 211 -9.57 -1.02 -3.23
C ILE A 211 -11.08 -0.84 -3.33
N LEU A 212 -11.78 -1.92 -3.05
CA LEU A 212 -13.23 -2.04 -3.15
C LEU A 212 -13.81 -2.48 -1.80
N SER A 213 -15.03 -2.03 -1.48
CA SER A 213 -15.80 -2.52 -0.32
C SER A 213 -17.23 -2.94 -0.70
N LYS A 214 -17.78 -3.85 0.12
CA LYS A 214 -19.15 -4.37 -0.04
C LYS A 214 -19.81 -4.49 1.32
#